data_ae0a5f5ff98b167c2a33fa03c885c13e
#
_entry.id   ae0a5f5ff98b167c2a33fa03c885c13e
#
_cell.length_a   1.000
_cell.length_b   1.000
_cell.length_c   1.000
_cell.angle_alpha   90.00
_cell.angle_beta   90.00
_cell.angle_gamma   90.00
#
_symmetry.space_group_name_H-M   'P 1'
#
loop_
_entity.id
_entity.type
_entity.pdbx_description
1 polymer ?
#
loop_
_entity_poly.entity_id
_entity_poly.type
_entity_poly.pdbx_seq_one_letter_code
_entity_poly.pdbx_strand_id
1 'polypeptide(L)'
;NIKVKKNGKQTLKVKIEKGKNQACEIFGSCLIKNIKNKESPDWLKKRIISIGLRPISAVVDITNYVMFDLNRPLHAYDADKVEGGIIIRNSKKGESFNALDNKKYNLEDGMCVISDHQGVLGLGGIIGGTKSGTEIGTKNILLESAFFDPSIIRKTARKLDLNSDAKFRFERGIDPQSIELGLRKAAQLISEICGGKISKFDVQKIDNHEKNKIKFNISLFEKITGFKVKDNEIIEILTDLGFEVSKKKLELDLKIPSWRPDITQPIDIVEEIVRIKGYENIETLNPEKNRIKDTLNKQQKLFHFLQRSVASKGYFETVTWSFTESKINNLFKENLKEIKIVNPISSDLDVLRNSIFSNLTFYLKKNLDRGFKDISLFEIGPIFIDKKPGEQLTVVGAIKSGKIARLNWNEK
;
A
#
# COMPACT_ATOMS: atom_id res chain seq x y z
N ASN A 1 -16.57 25.66 -12.81
CA ASN A 1 -17.33 24.96 -13.85
C ASN A 1 -16.47 24.73 -15.10
N ILE A 2 -15.96 23.49 -15.29
CA ILE A 2 -15.19 23.09 -16.46
C ILE A 2 -16.15 22.94 -17.65
N LYS A 3 -16.12 23.90 -18.59
CA LYS A 3 -16.94 23.86 -19.81
C LYS A 3 -16.14 23.26 -20.96
N VAL A 4 -16.59 22.16 -21.55
CA VAL A 4 -15.97 21.52 -22.70
C VAL A 4 -16.97 21.50 -23.85
N LYS A 5 -16.60 22.03 -25.02
CA LYS A 5 -17.40 21.93 -26.24
C LYS A 5 -17.24 20.52 -26.85
N LYS A 6 -18.29 19.71 -26.82
CA LYS A 6 -18.34 18.35 -27.35
C LYS A 6 -18.88 18.40 -28.79
N ASN A 7 -17.99 18.49 -29.77
CA ASN A 7 -18.33 18.64 -31.20
C ASN A 7 -17.84 17.48 -32.06
N GLY A 8 -17.25 16.46 -31.45
CA GLY A 8 -16.77 15.23 -32.13
C GLY A 8 -17.72 14.05 -31.91
N LYS A 9 -17.57 13.00 -32.77
CA LYS A 9 -18.25 11.71 -32.59
C LYS A 9 -17.31 10.68 -31.97
N GLN A 10 -17.82 9.91 -31.00
CA GLN A 10 -17.13 8.73 -30.48
C GLN A 10 -17.21 7.63 -31.55
N THR A 11 -16.09 7.29 -32.17
CA THR A 11 -16.03 6.26 -33.21
C THR A 11 -15.35 4.97 -32.73
N LEU A 12 -14.55 5.04 -31.66
CA LEU A 12 -13.97 3.85 -31.04
C LEU A 12 -14.96 3.28 -30.01
N LYS A 13 -15.27 2.01 -30.18
CA LYS A 13 -16.12 1.29 -29.22
C LYS A 13 -15.28 0.93 -27.98
N VAL A 14 -15.91 1.02 -26.82
CA VAL A 14 -15.33 0.56 -25.54
C VAL A 14 -16.28 -0.47 -24.97
N LYS A 15 -15.76 -1.59 -24.49
CA LYS A 15 -16.55 -2.66 -23.90
C LYS A 15 -15.87 -3.18 -22.65
N ILE A 16 -16.61 -3.26 -21.55
CA ILE A 16 -16.19 -3.97 -20.36
C ILE A 16 -16.77 -5.39 -20.43
N GLU A 17 -15.91 -6.41 -20.47
CA GLU A 17 -16.35 -7.80 -20.39
C GLU A 17 -16.72 -8.18 -18.97
N LYS A 18 -17.95 -8.67 -18.79
CA LYS A 18 -18.41 -9.17 -17.50
C LYS A 18 -17.78 -10.53 -17.21
N GLY A 19 -17.18 -10.69 -16.04
CA GLY A 19 -16.52 -11.93 -15.61
C GLY A 19 -16.48 -12.08 -14.09
N LYS A 20 -16.08 -13.25 -13.62
CA LYS A 20 -15.79 -13.45 -12.20
C LYS A 20 -14.55 -12.61 -11.81
N ASN A 21 -14.59 -11.95 -10.63
CA ASN A 21 -13.51 -11.10 -10.14
C ASN A 21 -13.13 -9.99 -11.11
N GLN A 22 -14.13 -9.26 -11.59
CA GLN A 22 -13.91 -8.17 -12.51
C GLN A 22 -13.23 -7.00 -11.81
N ALA A 23 -12.06 -6.62 -12.33
CA ALA A 23 -11.27 -5.55 -11.73
C ALA A 23 -11.71 -4.15 -12.14
N CYS A 24 -12.31 -3.98 -13.32
CA CYS A 24 -12.79 -2.68 -13.79
C CYS A 24 -14.31 -2.58 -13.61
N GLU A 25 -14.74 -1.67 -12.77
CA GLU A 25 -16.16 -1.46 -12.45
C GLU A 25 -16.74 -0.25 -13.18
N ILE A 26 -15.92 0.78 -13.41
CA ILE A 26 -16.32 1.96 -14.16
C ILE A 26 -15.20 2.32 -15.14
N PHE A 27 -15.57 2.55 -16.39
CA PHE A 27 -14.64 2.99 -17.43
C PHE A 27 -15.22 4.16 -18.19
N GLY A 28 -14.57 5.30 -18.06
CA GLY A 28 -14.88 6.52 -18.79
C GLY A 28 -13.91 6.72 -19.93
N SER A 29 -14.40 7.11 -21.10
CA SER A 29 -13.58 7.40 -22.27
C SER A 29 -14.02 8.66 -23.00
N CYS A 30 -13.05 9.25 -23.72
CA CYS A 30 -13.27 10.41 -24.56
C CYS A 30 -12.30 10.40 -25.73
N LEU A 31 -12.82 10.40 -26.96
CA LEU A 31 -12.01 10.48 -28.18
C LEU A 31 -11.78 11.96 -28.54
N ILE A 32 -10.52 12.34 -28.73
CA ILE A 32 -10.14 13.68 -29.19
C ILE A 32 -9.37 13.53 -30.50
N LYS A 33 -9.93 14.09 -31.57
CA LYS A 33 -9.38 14.01 -32.93
C LYS A 33 -8.74 15.31 -33.38
N ASN A 34 -7.75 15.15 -34.27
CA ASN A 34 -7.05 16.28 -34.91
C ASN A 34 -6.32 17.17 -33.90
N ILE A 35 -5.68 16.58 -32.91
CA ILE A 35 -4.78 17.32 -32.00
C ILE A 35 -3.41 17.51 -32.65
N LYS A 36 -2.68 18.51 -32.18
CA LYS A 36 -1.26 18.70 -32.44
C LYS A 36 -0.49 18.41 -31.15
N ASN A 37 -0.18 17.13 -30.90
CA ASN A 37 0.64 16.78 -29.75
C ASN A 37 2.04 17.34 -29.93
N LYS A 38 2.52 18.11 -28.97
CA LYS A 38 3.76 18.85 -28.99
C LYS A 38 4.39 18.85 -27.60
N GLU A 39 5.50 19.52 -27.44
CA GLU A 39 6.05 19.79 -26.12
C GLU A 39 5.09 20.59 -25.25
N SER A 40 5.12 20.35 -23.96
CA SER A 40 4.32 21.08 -22.97
C SER A 40 4.72 22.55 -22.88
N PRO A 41 3.77 23.45 -22.63
CA PRO A 41 4.10 24.84 -22.32
C PRO A 41 4.88 24.95 -21.00
N ASP A 42 5.65 26.02 -20.83
CA ASP A 42 6.58 26.19 -19.70
C ASP A 42 5.93 26.08 -18.33
N TRP A 43 4.71 26.60 -18.18
CA TRP A 43 4.00 26.49 -16.91
C TRP A 43 3.72 25.05 -16.53
N LEU A 44 3.38 24.18 -17.50
CA LEU A 44 3.09 22.76 -17.27
C LEU A 44 4.40 21.99 -17.02
N LYS A 45 5.46 22.25 -17.82
CA LYS A 45 6.79 21.68 -17.59
C LYS A 45 7.29 21.97 -16.17
N LYS A 46 7.20 23.23 -15.72
CA LYS A 46 7.60 23.63 -14.37
C LYS A 46 6.85 22.85 -13.29
N ARG A 47 5.54 22.66 -13.42
CA ARG A 47 4.74 21.88 -12.46
C ARG A 47 5.10 20.40 -12.45
N ILE A 48 5.28 19.80 -13.63
CA ILE A 48 5.70 18.40 -13.76
C ILE A 48 7.08 18.17 -13.13
N ILE A 49 8.03 19.07 -13.37
CA ILE A 49 9.38 19.00 -12.77
C ILE A 49 9.31 19.17 -11.25
N SER A 50 8.47 20.09 -10.74
CA SER A 50 8.37 20.36 -9.30
C SER A 50 7.84 19.17 -8.48
N ILE A 51 7.13 18.22 -9.10
CA ILE A 51 6.68 16.97 -8.48
C ILE A 51 7.62 15.79 -8.76
N GLY A 52 8.81 16.05 -9.33
CA GLY A 52 9.83 15.03 -9.59
C GLY A 52 9.64 14.22 -10.88
N LEU A 53 8.69 14.60 -11.74
CA LEU A 53 8.46 13.93 -13.01
C LEU A 53 9.22 14.63 -14.15
N ARG A 54 9.53 13.85 -15.19
CA ARG A 54 10.15 14.37 -16.42
C ARG A 54 9.06 14.72 -17.44
N PRO A 55 9.05 15.93 -18.01
CA PRO A 55 8.17 16.27 -19.14
C PRO A 55 8.45 15.39 -20.37
N ILE A 56 7.39 14.92 -21.03
CA ILE A 56 7.47 14.01 -22.19
C ILE A 56 6.80 14.66 -23.40
N SER A 57 5.50 14.92 -23.31
CA SER A 57 4.69 15.57 -24.34
C SER A 57 3.45 16.19 -23.69
N ALA A 58 2.82 17.15 -24.36
CA ALA A 58 1.68 17.86 -23.79
C ALA A 58 0.55 16.91 -23.34
N VAL A 59 0.25 15.87 -24.12
CA VAL A 59 -0.80 14.91 -23.76
C VAL A 59 -0.42 14.11 -22.51
N VAL A 60 0.78 13.55 -22.46
CA VAL A 60 1.25 12.75 -21.30
C VAL A 60 1.38 13.62 -20.06
N ASP A 61 1.93 14.82 -20.21
CA ASP A 61 2.13 15.73 -19.07
C ASP A 61 0.79 16.24 -18.52
N ILE A 62 -0.22 16.44 -19.37
CA ILE A 62 -1.58 16.77 -18.94
C ILE A 62 -2.20 15.62 -18.15
N THR A 63 -2.06 14.36 -18.60
CA THR A 63 -2.57 13.21 -17.84
C THR A 63 -1.90 13.08 -16.48
N ASN A 64 -0.58 13.29 -16.40
CA ASN A 64 0.17 13.34 -15.16
C ASN A 64 -0.26 14.52 -14.27
N TYR A 65 -0.40 15.71 -14.86
CA TYR A 65 -0.86 16.88 -14.12
C TYR A 65 -2.23 16.67 -13.47
N VAL A 66 -3.21 16.13 -14.23
CA VAL A 66 -4.56 15.86 -13.71
C VAL A 66 -4.53 14.75 -12.65
N MET A 67 -3.66 13.76 -12.80
CA MET A 67 -3.47 12.72 -11.79
C MET A 67 -3.05 13.31 -10.43
N PHE A 68 -2.12 14.27 -10.42
CA PHE A 68 -1.67 14.91 -9.18
C PHE A 68 -2.63 15.99 -8.68
N ASP A 69 -3.30 16.72 -9.59
CA ASP A 69 -4.24 17.80 -9.24
C ASP A 69 -5.56 17.26 -8.65
N LEU A 70 -6.07 16.17 -9.20
CA LEU A 70 -7.39 15.60 -8.84
C LEU A 70 -7.30 14.20 -8.20
N ASN A 71 -6.11 13.69 -7.91
CA ASN A 71 -5.90 12.29 -7.50
C ASN A 71 -6.60 11.29 -8.45
N ARG A 72 -6.64 11.61 -9.76
CA ARG A 72 -7.35 10.84 -10.79
C ARG A 72 -6.37 10.42 -11.88
N PRO A 73 -5.80 9.19 -11.82
CA PRO A 73 -4.98 8.69 -12.92
C PRO A 73 -5.78 8.59 -14.21
N LEU A 74 -5.16 9.02 -15.28
CA LEU A 74 -5.68 8.99 -16.65
C LEU A 74 -4.67 8.29 -17.54
N HIS A 75 -5.15 7.67 -18.62
CA HIS A 75 -4.31 7.18 -19.69
C HIS A 75 -4.76 7.73 -21.05
N ALA A 76 -3.82 7.91 -21.95
CA ALA A 76 -4.09 8.36 -23.30
C ALA A 76 -3.52 7.35 -24.30
N TYR A 77 -4.39 6.73 -25.07
CA TYR A 77 -4.02 5.83 -26.17
C TYR A 77 -3.92 6.63 -27.47
N ASP A 78 -2.95 6.30 -28.31
CA ASP A 78 -2.96 6.69 -29.70
C ASP A 78 -4.11 5.94 -30.40
N ALA A 79 -5.17 6.66 -30.73
CA ALA A 79 -6.40 6.07 -31.24
C ALA A 79 -6.25 5.44 -32.63
N ASP A 80 -5.24 5.88 -33.38
CA ASP A 80 -4.96 5.34 -34.71
C ASP A 80 -4.19 4.00 -34.64
N LYS A 81 -3.61 3.68 -33.49
CA LYS A 81 -2.91 2.41 -33.19
C LYS A 81 -3.82 1.37 -32.52
N VAL A 82 -5.08 1.70 -32.22
CA VAL A 82 -6.05 0.81 -31.57
C VAL A 82 -6.94 0.14 -32.63
N GLU A 83 -6.96 -1.18 -32.66
CA GLU A 83 -7.74 -1.95 -33.65
C GLU A 83 -9.06 -2.47 -33.07
N GLY A 84 -10.17 -2.13 -33.78
CA GLY A 84 -11.52 -2.61 -33.44
C GLY A 84 -12.15 -2.05 -32.15
N GLY A 85 -11.41 -1.26 -31.36
CA GLY A 85 -11.87 -0.66 -30.13
C GLY A 85 -11.17 -1.19 -28.89
N ILE A 86 -11.57 -0.69 -27.71
CA ILE A 86 -11.01 -1.07 -26.42
C ILE A 86 -11.89 -2.11 -25.74
N ILE A 87 -11.27 -3.17 -25.24
CA ILE A 87 -11.91 -4.23 -24.47
C ILE A 87 -11.20 -4.34 -23.12
N ILE A 88 -11.94 -4.09 -22.04
CA ILE A 88 -11.45 -4.26 -20.67
C ILE A 88 -11.88 -5.65 -20.22
N ARG A 89 -10.93 -6.48 -19.85
CA ARG A 89 -11.17 -7.88 -19.49
C ARG A 89 -10.12 -8.43 -18.54
N ASN A 90 -10.33 -9.63 -18.08
CA ASN A 90 -9.30 -10.39 -17.40
C ASN A 90 -8.29 -10.97 -18.40
N SER A 91 -7.02 -11.01 -18.03
CA SER A 91 -5.97 -11.69 -18.79
C SER A 91 -6.16 -13.20 -18.79
N LYS A 92 -5.62 -13.85 -19.80
CA LYS A 92 -5.49 -15.31 -19.91
C LYS A 92 -4.03 -15.69 -19.65
N LYS A 93 -3.81 -16.87 -19.08
CA LYS A 93 -2.47 -17.41 -18.86
C LYS A 93 -1.70 -17.50 -20.17
N GLY A 94 -0.47 -16.99 -20.18
CA GLY A 94 0.41 -17.00 -21.35
C GLY A 94 0.31 -15.75 -22.24
N GLU A 95 -0.63 -14.85 -21.99
CA GLU A 95 -0.62 -13.54 -22.63
C GLU A 95 0.60 -12.73 -22.17
N SER A 96 1.10 -11.86 -23.04
CA SER A 96 2.20 -10.96 -22.70
C SER A 96 2.06 -9.64 -23.44
N PHE A 97 2.71 -8.59 -22.92
CA PHE A 97 2.79 -7.30 -23.58
C PHE A 97 4.11 -6.59 -23.26
N ASN A 98 4.50 -5.64 -24.10
CA ASN A 98 5.63 -4.76 -23.86
C ASN A 98 5.11 -3.49 -23.20
N ALA A 99 5.57 -3.21 -22.00
CA ALA A 99 5.13 -2.07 -21.21
C ALA A 99 5.96 -0.80 -21.50
N LEU A 100 5.44 0.35 -21.05
CA LEU A 100 6.09 1.66 -21.23
C LEU A 100 7.43 1.80 -20.51
N ASP A 101 7.77 0.90 -19.58
CA ASP A 101 9.10 0.79 -18.96
C ASP A 101 10.10 -0.03 -19.78
N ASN A 102 9.75 -0.40 -21.03
CA ASN A 102 10.52 -1.21 -21.95
C ASN A 102 10.75 -2.65 -21.50
N LYS A 103 9.96 -3.16 -20.55
CA LYS A 103 10.00 -4.56 -20.14
C LYS A 103 8.83 -5.35 -20.74
N LYS A 104 9.06 -6.64 -20.97
CA LYS A 104 8.02 -7.58 -21.36
C LYS A 104 7.48 -8.30 -20.13
N TYR A 105 6.17 -8.24 -19.92
CA TYR A 105 5.48 -8.90 -18.82
C TYR A 105 4.66 -10.08 -19.33
N ASN A 106 4.84 -11.25 -18.71
CA ASN A 106 4.00 -12.42 -18.91
C ASN A 106 2.86 -12.40 -17.91
N LEU A 107 1.64 -12.55 -18.40
CA LEU A 107 0.44 -12.42 -17.61
C LEU A 107 -0.07 -13.77 -17.13
N GLU A 108 -0.71 -13.77 -15.98
CA GLU A 108 -1.46 -14.91 -15.46
C GLU A 108 -2.96 -14.66 -15.55
N ASP A 109 -3.76 -15.68 -15.31
CA ASP A 109 -5.21 -15.54 -15.33
C ASP A 109 -5.73 -14.53 -14.32
N GLY A 110 -6.70 -13.71 -14.73
CA GLY A 110 -7.44 -12.83 -13.82
C GLY A 110 -6.80 -11.48 -13.54
N MET A 111 -5.70 -11.11 -14.20
CA MET A 111 -5.18 -9.75 -14.13
C MET A 111 -6.02 -8.83 -15.02
N CYS A 112 -6.27 -7.59 -14.57
CA CYS A 112 -7.02 -6.63 -15.39
C CYS A 112 -6.18 -6.12 -16.54
N VAL A 113 -6.64 -6.37 -17.77
CA VAL A 113 -5.99 -5.88 -18.98
C VAL A 113 -6.93 -4.98 -19.77
N ILE A 114 -6.32 -3.97 -20.37
CA ILE A 114 -6.92 -3.19 -21.44
C ILE A 114 -6.37 -3.78 -22.74
N SER A 115 -7.25 -4.19 -23.63
CA SER A 115 -6.90 -4.87 -24.89
C SER A 115 -7.65 -4.29 -26.08
N ASP A 116 -7.18 -4.59 -27.27
CA ASP A 116 -7.89 -4.41 -28.53
C ASP A 116 -8.12 -5.79 -29.21
N HIS A 117 -8.48 -5.82 -30.48
CA HIS A 117 -8.66 -7.08 -31.21
C HIS A 117 -7.35 -7.83 -31.49
N GLN A 118 -6.19 -7.18 -31.42
CA GLN A 118 -4.88 -7.80 -31.63
C GLN A 118 -4.22 -8.32 -30.35
N GLY A 119 -4.61 -7.81 -29.17
CA GLY A 119 -4.03 -8.26 -27.91
C GLY A 119 -4.03 -7.22 -26.79
N VAL A 120 -3.15 -7.43 -25.82
CA VAL A 120 -3.05 -6.59 -24.64
C VAL A 120 -2.34 -5.28 -24.96
N LEU A 121 -2.98 -4.16 -24.62
CA LEU A 121 -2.45 -2.80 -24.73
C LEU A 121 -1.83 -2.29 -23.41
N GLY A 122 -2.19 -2.89 -22.29
CA GLY A 122 -1.67 -2.52 -20.97
C GLY A 122 -2.38 -3.20 -19.83
N LEU A 123 -1.84 -3.03 -18.63
CA LEU A 123 -2.45 -3.45 -17.37
C LEU A 123 -3.29 -2.31 -16.81
N GLY A 124 -4.59 -2.55 -16.66
CA GLY A 124 -5.54 -1.57 -16.16
C GLY A 124 -5.12 -1.02 -14.80
N GLY A 125 -5.00 0.30 -14.69
CA GLY A 125 -4.64 0.99 -13.45
C GLY A 125 -3.18 0.83 -12.99
N ILE A 126 -2.31 0.16 -13.76
CA ILE A 126 -0.91 -0.09 -13.39
C ILE A 126 0.05 0.54 -14.39
N ILE A 127 0.07 0.04 -15.63
CA ILE A 127 1.01 0.52 -16.65
C ILE A 127 0.48 0.28 -18.05
N GLY A 128 0.63 1.28 -18.95
CA GLY A 128 0.31 1.16 -20.36
C GLY A 128 1.37 0.36 -21.12
N GLY A 129 1.01 -0.08 -22.34
CA GLY A 129 1.92 -0.73 -23.26
C GLY A 129 2.47 0.22 -24.33
N THR A 130 3.60 -0.15 -24.91
CA THR A 130 4.28 0.64 -25.95
C THR A 130 3.49 0.70 -27.26
N LYS A 131 2.71 -0.35 -27.60
CA LYS A 131 1.95 -0.46 -28.85
C LYS A 131 1.00 0.73 -29.06
N SER A 132 0.28 1.12 -28.03
CA SER A 132 -0.75 2.18 -28.08
C SER A 132 -0.32 3.48 -27.41
N GLY A 133 0.96 3.62 -27.06
CA GLY A 133 1.50 4.83 -26.45
C GLY A 133 1.39 6.04 -27.38
N THR A 134 1.12 7.21 -26.78
CA THR A 134 1.10 8.49 -27.51
C THR A 134 2.52 9.03 -27.69
N GLU A 135 2.78 9.60 -28.87
CA GLU A 135 4.07 10.19 -29.25
C GLU A 135 3.88 11.63 -29.73
N ILE A 136 4.99 12.37 -29.85
CA ILE A 136 4.97 13.65 -30.56
C ILE A 136 4.53 13.36 -32.02
N GLY A 137 3.46 14.03 -32.44
CA GLY A 137 2.86 13.77 -33.76
C GLY A 137 1.59 12.93 -33.76
N THR A 138 1.24 12.27 -32.63
CA THR A 138 -0.09 11.63 -32.46
C THR A 138 -1.19 12.65 -32.73
N LYS A 139 -2.14 12.28 -33.61
CA LYS A 139 -3.22 13.18 -34.07
C LYS A 139 -4.58 12.88 -33.42
N ASN A 140 -4.80 11.63 -33.06
CA ASN A 140 -6.05 11.18 -32.48
C ASN A 140 -5.76 10.40 -31.19
N ILE A 141 -6.43 10.75 -30.08
CA ILE A 141 -6.24 10.09 -28.81
C ILE A 141 -7.56 9.64 -28.21
N LEU A 142 -7.54 8.49 -27.56
CA LEU A 142 -8.59 8.06 -26.65
C LEU A 142 -8.11 8.27 -25.22
N LEU A 143 -8.76 9.16 -24.48
CA LEU A 143 -8.54 9.33 -23.05
C LEU A 143 -9.31 8.27 -22.28
N GLU A 144 -8.65 7.70 -21.28
CA GLU A 144 -9.20 6.80 -20.28
C GLU A 144 -9.26 7.49 -18.91
N SER A 145 -10.37 7.28 -18.20
CA SER A 145 -10.51 7.53 -16.77
C SER A 145 -11.35 6.40 -16.19
N ALA A 146 -10.76 5.57 -15.33
CA ALA A 146 -11.41 4.35 -14.88
C ALA A 146 -11.42 4.22 -13.35
N PHE A 147 -12.23 3.29 -12.85
CA PHE A 147 -12.18 2.81 -11.47
C PHE A 147 -11.93 1.31 -11.48
N PHE A 148 -10.87 0.91 -10.82
CA PHE A 148 -10.44 -0.48 -10.71
C PHE A 148 -10.49 -0.92 -9.25
N ASP A 149 -10.80 -2.21 -9.02
CA ASP A 149 -10.76 -2.82 -7.69
C ASP A 149 -9.35 -2.72 -7.07
N PRO A 150 -9.19 -2.03 -5.92
CA PRO A 150 -7.88 -1.80 -5.30
C PRO A 150 -7.13 -3.08 -4.95
N SER A 151 -7.84 -4.16 -4.58
CA SER A 151 -7.24 -5.41 -4.15
C SER A 151 -6.66 -6.19 -5.33
N ILE A 152 -7.33 -6.16 -6.49
CA ILE A 152 -6.86 -6.80 -7.71
C ILE A 152 -5.64 -6.06 -8.27
N ILE A 153 -5.68 -4.72 -8.28
CA ILE A 153 -4.53 -3.90 -8.68
C ILE A 153 -3.32 -4.20 -7.81
N ARG A 154 -3.48 -4.20 -6.49
CA ARG A 154 -2.40 -4.50 -5.53
C ARG A 154 -1.80 -5.89 -5.75
N LYS A 155 -2.65 -6.91 -5.90
CA LYS A 155 -2.20 -8.30 -6.14
C LYS A 155 -1.43 -8.43 -7.44
N THR A 156 -1.96 -7.86 -8.53
CA THR A 156 -1.32 -7.89 -9.85
C THR A 156 0.04 -7.19 -9.82
N ALA A 157 0.09 -5.97 -9.30
CA ALA A 157 1.31 -5.19 -9.25
C ALA A 157 2.40 -5.84 -8.37
N ARG A 158 2.01 -6.39 -7.21
CA ARG A 158 2.93 -7.13 -6.34
C ARG A 158 3.49 -8.38 -7.01
N LYS A 159 2.66 -9.10 -7.78
CA LYS A 159 3.09 -10.32 -8.46
C LYS A 159 4.09 -10.06 -9.58
N LEU A 160 3.92 -8.95 -10.29
CA LEU A 160 4.79 -8.54 -11.40
C LEU A 160 5.91 -7.59 -10.97
N ASP A 161 6.04 -7.29 -9.67
CA ASP A 161 6.98 -6.32 -9.10
C ASP A 161 6.92 -4.95 -9.80
N LEU A 162 5.69 -4.44 -9.99
CA LEU A 162 5.42 -3.18 -10.69
C LEU A 162 5.09 -2.06 -9.70
N ASN A 163 5.77 -0.94 -9.89
CA ASN A 163 5.47 0.31 -9.21
C ASN A 163 5.20 1.43 -10.22
N SER A 164 4.11 2.18 -10.00
CA SER A 164 3.77 3.37 -10.76
C SER A 164 2.92 4.32 -9.91
N ASP A 165 2.89 5.60 -10.28
CA ASP A 165 2.05 6.61 -9.65
C ASP A 165 0.55 6.29 -9.76
N ALA A 166 0.12 5.72 -10.87
CA ALA A 166 -1.25 5.26 -11.06
C ALA A 166 -1.58 4.09 -10.11
N LYS A 167 -0.74 3.06 -10.09
CA LYS A 167 -0.88 1.91 -9.18
C LYS A 167 -0.96 2.34 -7.72
N PHE A 168 -0.07 3.26 -7.30
CA PHE A 168 -0.06 3.77 -5.92
C PHE A 168 -1.41 4.36 -5.50
N ARG A 169 -2.10 5.03 -6.43
CA ARG A 169 -3.43 5.61 -6.18
C ARG A 169 -4.53 4.57 -6.24
N PHE A 170 -4.57 3.77 -7.28
CA PHE A 170 -5.62 2.76 -7.46
C PHE A 170 -5.62 1.71 -6.36
N GLU A 171 -4.45 1.22 -5.91
CA GLU A 171 -4.39 0.22 -4.85
C GLU A 171 -4.87 0.69 -3.48
N ARG A 172 -4.98 2.02 -3.27
CA ARG A 172 -5.50 2.65 -2.05
C ARG A 172 -6.96 3.05 -2.16
N GLY A 173 -7.51 2.99 -3.38
CA GLY A 173 -8.83 3.48 -3.69
C GLY A 173 -8.81 4.94 -4.09
N ILE A 174 -9.55 5.26 -5.13
CA ILE A 174 -9.76 6.60 -5.64
C ILE A 174 -11.26 6.87 -5.75
N ASP A 175 -11.66 8.13 -5.87
CA ASP A 175 -13.06 8.52 -5.95
C ASP A 175 -13.75 7.97 -7.22
N PRO A 176 -14.68 6.99 -7.12
CA PRO A 176 -15.38 6.44 -8.29
C PRO A 176 -16.27 7.46 -9.00
N GLN A 177 -16.63 8.57 -8.35
CA GLN A 177 -17.49 9.61 -8.94
C GLN A 177 -16.70 10.70 -9.68
N SER A 178 -15.36 10.77 -9.53
CA SER A 178 -14.53 11.79 -10.17
C SER A 178 -14.12 11.45 -11.61
N ILE A 179 -14.60 10.34 -12.18
CA ILE A 179 -14.24 9.87 -13.54
C ILE A 179 -14.51 10.93 -14.60
N GLU A 180 -15.75 11.46 -14.64
CA GLU A 180 -16.12 12.48 -15.63
C GLU A 180 -15.39 13.80 -15.38
N LEU A 181 -15.13 14.16 -14.10
CA LEU A 181 -14.36 15.34 -13.75
C LEU A 181 -12.93 15.27 -14.31
N GLY A 182 -12.26 14.13 -14.15
CA GLY A 182 -10.93 13.91 -14.72
C GLY A 182 -10.90 14.01 -16.24
N LEU A 183 -11.85 13.35 -16.93
CA LEU A 183 -11.98 13.47 -18.38
C LEU A 183 -12.23 14.90 -18.84
N ARG A 184 -13.10 15.64 -18.16
CA ARG A 184 -13.40 17.05 -18.47
C ARG A 184 -12.16 17.92 -18.32
N LYS A 185 -11.42 17.79 -17.22
CA LYS A 185 -10.22 18.58 -16.95
C LYS A 185 -9.12 18.31 -17.98
N ALA A 186 -8.84 17.03 -18.24
CA ALA A 186 -7.85 16.65 -19.24
C ALA A 186 -8.24 17.07 -20.65
N ALA A 187 -9.49 16.82 -21.06
CA ALA A 187 -9.97 17.20 -22.39
C ALA A 187 -9.95 18.72 -22.60
N GLN A 188 -10.28 19.50 -21.57
CA GLN A 188 -10.16 20.97 -21.63
C GLN A 188 -8.71 21.39 -21.88
N LEU A 189 -7.76 20.91 -21.03
CA LEU A 189 -6.36 21.28 -21.15
C LEU A 189 -5.75 20.83 -22.49
N ILE A 190 -6.11 19.63 -22.98
CA ILE A 190 -5.67 19.16 -24.30
C ILE A 190 -6.22 20.04 -25.41
N SER A 191 -7.50 20.41 -25.34
CA SER A 191 -8.11 21.31 -26.33
C SER A 191 -7.47 22.70 -26.35
N GLU A 192 -7.13 23.24 -25.19
CA GLU A 192 -6.47 24.54 -25.04
C GLU A 192 -5.01 24.52 -25.56
N ILE A 193 -4.27 23.45 -25.29
CA ILE A 193 -2.83 23.38 -25.60
C ILE A 193 -2.57 22.76 -26.98
N CYS A 194 -3.30 21.68 -27.30
CA CYS A 194 -3.08 20.86 -28.50
C CYS A 194 -4.17 21.05 -29.57
N GLY A 195 -5.28 21.74 -29.24
CA GLY A 195 -6.45 21.83 -30.11
C GLY A 195 -7.25 20.53 -30.15
N GLY A 196 -7.99 20.34 -31.26
CA GLY A 196 -8.72 19.11 -31.54
C GLY A 196 -10.23 19.19 -31.30
N LYS A 197 -10.92 18.11 -31.72
CA LYS A 197 -12.39 17.96 -31.61
C LYS A 197 -12.70 16.88 -30.59
N ILE A 198 -13.40 17.23 -29.51
CA ILE A 198 -13.71 16.38 -28.37
C ILE A 198 -15.05 15.66 -28.62
N SER A 199 -15.09 14.34 -28.47
CA SER A 199 -16.33 13.55 -28.52
C SER A 199 -17.21 13.75 -27.27
N LYS A 200 -18.39 13.15 -27.28
CA LYS A 200 -19.14 12.93 -26.03
C LYS A 200 -18.31 12.01 -25.12
N PHE A 201 -18.42 12.21 -23.80
CA PHE A 201 -17.88 11.27 -22.83
C PHE A 201 -18.76 10.02 -22.79
N ASP A 202 -18.14 8.86 -22.91
CA ASP A 202 -18.76 7.55 -22.75
C ASP A 202 -18.30 6.99 -21.41
N VAL A 203 -19.24 6.81 -20.47
CA VAL A 203 -18.98 6.28 -19.13
C VAL A 203 -19.80 5.02 -18.93
N GLN A 204 -19.15 3.88 -18.97
CA GLN A 204 -19.73 2.57 -18.73
C GLN A 204 -19.57 2.18 -17.27
N LYS A 205 -20.62 1.70 -16.65
CA LYS A 205 -20.65 1.24 -15.25
C LYS A 205 -21.21 -0.18 -15.24
N ILE A 206 -20.55 -1.06 -14.50
CA ILE A 206 -21.04 -2.42 -14.24
C ILE A 206 -21.83 -2.43 -12.95
N ASP A 207 -21.38 -1.69 -11.94
CA ASP A 207 -22.03 -1.56 -10.65
C ASP A 207 -22.29 -0.07 -10.31
N ASN A 208 -23.39 0.16 -9.63
CA ASN A 208 -23.67 1.46 -9.05
C ASN A 208 -22.96 1.53 -7.70
N HIS A 209 -21.78 2.17 -7.66
CA HIS A 209 -21.16 2.57 -6.40
C HIS A 209 -22.08 3.55 -5.67
N GLU A 210 -23.05 3.01 -4.97
CA GLU A 210 -23.83 3.84 -4.04
C GLU A 210 -22.91 4.35 -2.94
N LYS A 211 -23.12 5.59 -2.55
CA LYS A 211 -22.40 6.18 -1.42
C LYS A 211 -22.65 5.33 -0.17
N ASN A 212 -21.60 4.92 0.50
CA ASN A 212 -21.69 4.21 1.77
C ASN A 212 -22.48 5.05 2.77
N LYS A 213 -23.34 4.39 3.54
CA LYS A 213 -24.14 5.02 4.60
C LYS A 213 -23.72 4.44 5.93
N ILE A 214 -23.48 5.30 6.90
CA ILE A 214 -23.15 4.90 8.27
C ILE A 214 -24.19 5.53 9.22
N LYS A 215 -24.70 4.73 10.14
CA LYS A 215 -25.44 5.23 11.28
C LYS A 215 -24.46 5.52 12.40
N PHE A 216 -24.46 6.76 12.86
CA PHE A 216 -23.54 7.22 13.90
C PHE A 216 -24.32 7.71 15.12
N ASN A 217 -24.11 7.07 16.26
CA ASN A 217 -24.65 7.55 17.52
C ASN A 217 -23.68 8.58 18.11
N ILE A 218 -24.18 9.81 18.35
CA ILE A 218 -23.38 10.93 18.85
C ILE A 218 -22.73 10.59 20.21
N SER A 219 -23.42 9.81 21.07
CA SER A 219 -22.89 9.42 22.38
C SER A 219 -21.62 8.52 22.27
N LEU A 220 -21.39 7.88 21.12
CA LEU A 220 -20.16 7.10 20.90
C LEU A 220 -18.92 7.98 20.94
N PHE A 221 -19.02 9.23 20.48
CA PHE A 221 -17.90 10.16 20.51
C PHE A 221 -17.42 10.40 21.95
N GLU A 222 -18.31 10.81 22.85
CA GLU A 222 -17.97 11.03 24.27
C GLU A 222 -17.46 9.75 24.93
N LYS A 223 -18.09 8.60 24.64
CA LYS A 223 -17.69 7.30 25.20
C LYS A 223 -16.25 6.92 24.83
N ILE A 224 -15.80 7.25 23.64
CA ILE A 224 -14.45 6.88 23.14
C ILE A 224 -13.42 7.93 23.56
N THR A 225 -13.77 9.22 23.46
CA THR A 225 -12.79 10.31 23.66
C THR A 225 -12.73 10.84 25.09
N GLY A 226 -13.79 10.62 25.87
CA GLY A 226 -13.88 11.11 27.23
C GLY A 226 -14.31 12.59 27.36
N PHE A 227 -14.43 13.34 26.25
CA PHE A 227 -14.89 14.72 26.28
C PHE A 227 -16.14 14.97 25.40
N LYS A 228 -16.87 16.03 25.72
CA LYS A 228 -18.13 16.36 25.05
C LYS A 228 -17.92 17.40 23.97
N VAL A 229 -18.58 17.17 22.83
CA VAL A 229 -18.77 18.15 21.76
C VAL A 229 -20.27 18.35 21.56
N LYS A 230 -20.70 19.57 21.30
CA LYS A 230 -22.13 19.85 21.04
C LYS A 230 -22.59 19.17 19.77
N ASP A 231 -23.79 18.62 19.75
CA ASP A 231 -24.38 17.94 18.58
C ASP A 231 -24.29 18.76 17.29
N ASN A 232 -24.62 20.07 17.39
CA ASN A 232 -24.59 20.94 16.22
C ASN A 232 -23.18 21.14 15.68
N GLU A 233 -22.19 21.16 16.55
CA GLU A 233 -20.78 21.28 16.16
C GLU A 233 -20.29 19.99 15.47
N ILE A 234 -20.70 18.82 15.93
CA ILE A 234 -20.45 17.54 15.26
C ILE A 234 -21.04 17.55 13.84
N ILE A 235 -22.29 18.03 13.70
CA ILE A 235 -22.97 18.12 12.42
C ILE A 235 -22.24 19.08 11.48
N GLU A 236 -21.81 20.24 11.97
CA GLU A 236 -21.04 21.24 11.23
C GLU A 236 -19.72 20.66 10.73
N ILE A 237 -18.92 20.08 11.61
CA ILE A 237 -17.66 19.43 11.26
C ILE A 237 -17.86 18.39 10.14
N LEU A 238 -18.83 17.50 10.31
CA LEU A 238 -19.06 16.45 9.31
C LEU A 238 -19.57 17.03 7.98
N THR A 239 -20.40 18.07 8.03
CA THR A 239 -20.90 18.75 6.83
C THR A 239 -19.75 19.45 6.08
N ASP A 240 -18.86 20.12 6.78
CA ASP A 240 -17.70 20.80 6.20
C ASP A 240 -16.69 19.80 5.60
N LEU A 241 -16.61 18.59 6.16
CA LEU A 241 -15.84 17.47 5.60
C LEU A 241 -16.52 16.80 4.38
N GLY A 242 -17.74 17.28 4.01
CA GLY A 242 -18.45 16.83 2.82
C GLY A 242 -19.43 15.67 3.02
N PHE A 243 -19.72 15.30 4.27
CA PHE A 243 -20.76 14.31 4.56
C PHE A 243 -22.16 14.91 4.35
N GLU A 244 -23.07 14.11 3.79
CA GLU A 244 -24.49 14.45 3.82
C GLU A 244 -25.06 13.93 5.15
N VAL A 245 -25.45 14.86 6.04
CA VAL A 245 -25.86 14.54 7.42
C VAL A 245 -27.37 14.67 7.58
N SER A 246 -28.05 13.65 8.11
CA SER A 246 -29.45 13.69 8.48
C SER A 246 -29.62 13.25 9.94
N LYS A 247 -30.13 14.15 10.79
CA LYS A 247 -30.25 13.90 12.24
C LYS A 247 -31.59 13.25 12.57
N LYS A 248 -31.57 12.17 13.35
CA LYS A 248 -32.73 11.50 13.95
C LYS A 248 -32.49 11.30 15.45
N LYS A 249 -32.96 12.23 16.28
CA LYS A 249 -32.72 12.25 17.74
C LYS A 249 -31.19 12.23 18.04
N LEU A 250 -30.66 11.15 18.61
CA LEU A 250 -29.26 10.96 18.96
C LEU A 250 -28.46 10.22 17.86
N GLU A 251 -29.10 9.78 16.80
CA GLU A 251 -28.47 9.14 15.65
C GLU A 251 -28.34 10.10 14.48
N LEU A 252 -27.20 10.01 13.80
CA LEU A 252 -26.97 10.65 12.52
C LEU A 252 -26.94 9.58 11.44
N ASP A 253 -27.77 9.72 10.42
CA ASP A 253 -27.65 8.99 9.16
C ASP A 253 -26.65 9.76 8.30
N LEU A 254 -25.46 9.21 8.12
CA LEU A 254 -24.36 9.81 7.37
C LEU A 254 -24.21 9.14 6.01
N LYS A 255 -24.16 9.95 4.95
CA LYS A 255 -23.77 9.50 3.62
C LYS A 255 -22.35 9.95 3.36
N ILE A 256 -21.46 8.98 3.16
CA ILE A 256 -20.03 9.20 3.09
C ILE A 256 -19.65 9.83 1.75
N PRO A 257 -18.73 10.81 1.71
CA PRO A 257 -18.20 11.33 0.46
C PRO A 257 -17.51 10.23 -0.35
N SER A 258 -17.71 10.23 -1.67
CA SER A 258 -17.16 9.19 -2.55
C SER A 258 -15.64 9.14 -2.61
N TRP A 259 -14.96 10.22 -2.21
CA TRP A 259 -13.50 10.30 -2.12
C TRP A 259 -12.92 9.82 -0.79
N ARG A 260 -13.77 9.33 0.14
CA ARG A 260 -13.37 8.79 1.45
C ARG A 260 -13.64 7.27 1.52
N PRO A 261 -12.85 6.45 0.79
CA PRO A 261 -12.99 4.99 0.83
C PRO A 261 -12.56 4.38 2.17
N ASP A 262 -11.85 5.13 2.98
CA ASP A 262 -11.32 4.77 4.29
C ASP A 262 -12.40 4.75 5.38
N ILE A 263 -13.48 5.50 5.21
CA ILE A 263 -14.55 5.60 6.21
C ILE A 263 -15.58 4.48 5.98
N THR A 264 -15.54 3.48 6.86
CA THR A 264 -16.36 2.26 6.74
C THR A 264 -17.20 1.95 7.97
N GLN A 265 -16.85 2.51 9.12
CA GLN A 265 -17.48 2.20 10.41
C GLN A 265 -17.59 3.43 11.33
N PRO A 266 -18.44 3.37 12.39
CA PRO A 266 -18.67 4.53 13.25
C PRO A 266 -17.43 5.08 13.96
N ILE A 267 -16.42 4.24 14.22
CA ILE A 267 -15.20 4.71 14.86
C ILE A 267 -14.39 5.66 13.96
N ASP A 268 -14.46 5.47 12.63
CA ASP A 268 -13.80 6.35 11.68
C ASP A 268 -14.43 7.78 11.73
N ILE A 269 -15.72 7.87 12.05
CA ILE A 269 -16.40 9.16 12.27
C ILE A 269 -15.90 9.83 13.57
N VAL A 270 -15.65 9.06 14.61
CA VAL A 270 -15.05 9.59 15.86
C VAL A 270 -13.68 10.19 15.55
N GLU A 271 -12.86 9.48 14.76
CA GLU A 271 -11.54 9.98 14.36
C GLU A 271 -11.62 11.31 13.61
N GLU A 272 -12.53 11.44 12.65
CA GLU A 272 -12.70 12.68 11.89
C GLU A 272 -13.07 13.86 12.79
N ILE A 273 -13.98 13.66 13.74
CA ILE A 273 -14.38 14.71 14.67
C ILE A 273 -13.21 15.09 15.60
N VAL A 274 -12.50 14.11 16.17
CA VAL A 274 -11.34 14.36 17.04
C VAL A 274 -10.23 15.07 16.30
N ARG A 275 -9.95 14.66 15.05
CA ARG A 275 -8.91 15.27 14.23
C ARG A 275 -9.13 16.77 14.01
N ILE A 276 -10.38 17.19 13.85
CA ILE A 276 -10.74 18.60 13.69
C ILE A 276 -10.78 19.34 15.05
N LYS A 277 -11.24 18.65 16.10
CA LYS A 277 -11.29 19.25 17.45
C LYS A 277 -9.93 19.37 18.10
N GLY A 278 -8.97 18.54 17.72
CA GLY A 278 -7.63 18.43 18.29
C GLY A 278 -7.51 17.30 19.30
N TYR A 279 -6.51 16.45 19.10
CA TYR A 279 -6.19 15.33 20.00
C TYR A 279 -5.71 15.79 21.38
N GLU A 280 -5.19 17.01 21.48
CA GLU A 280 -4.75 17.67 22.73
C GLU A 280 -5.90 17.92 23.71
N ASN A 281 -7.15 17.90 23.26
CA ASN A 281 -8.32 18.01 24.11
C ASN A 281 -8.71 16.72 24.83
N ILE A 282 -8.06 15.59 24.48
CA ILE A 282 -8.26 14.32 25.17
C ILE A 282 -7.48 14.35 26.49
N GLU A 283 -8.21 14.31 27.60
CA GLU A 283 -7.63 14.32 28.93
C GLU A 283 -6.84 13.03 29.19
N THR A 284 -5.60 13.19 29.65
CA THR A 284 -4.78 12.05 30.09
C THR A 284 -5.16 11.66 31.51
N LEU A 285 -5.80 10.51 31.66
CA LEU A 285 -6.15 9.95 32.95
C LEU A 285 -5.09 8.95 33.43
N ASN A 286 -4.73 9.01 34.68
CA ASN A 286 -3.92 7.96 35.30
C ASN A 286 -4.80 6.70 35.44
N PRO A 287 -4.27 5.51 35.08
CA PRO A 287 -5.00 4.27 35.26
C PRO A 287 -5.28 4.08 36.79
N GLU A 288 -6.51 3.64 37.08
CA GLU A 288 -6.86 3.31 38.46
C GLU A 288 -5.91 2.25 39.03
N LYS A 289 -5.31 2.53 40.17
CA LYS A 289 -4.44 1.57 40.88
C LYS A 289 -5.32 0.50 41.53
N ASN A 290 -5.82 -0.42 40.80
CA ASN A 290 -6.38 -1.65 41.35
C ASN A 290 -5.26 -2.44 42.04
N ARG A 291 -5.45 -2.87 43.26
CA ARG A 291 -4.53 -3.78 43.92
C ARG A 291 -4.50 -5.14 43.19
N ILE A 292 -3.62 -5.25 42.23
CA ILE A 292 -3.36 -6.52 41.55
C ILE A 292 -2.45 -7.33 42.46
N LYS A 293 -2.96 -8.41 43.01
CA LYS A 293 -2.21 -9.27 43.95
C LYS A 293 -1.01 -9.95 43.28
N ASP A 294 -1.15 -10.38 42.03
CA ASP A 294 -0.10 -11.06 41.26
C ASP A 294 0.03 -10.43 39.88
N THR A 295 1.10 -9.69 39.65
CA THR A 295 1.36 -9.02 38.35
C THR A 295 2.04 -9.93 37.33
N LEU A 296 2.74 -10.99 37.79
CA LEU A 296 3.48 -11.92 36.96
C LEU A 296 2.97 -13.34 37.14
N ASN A 297 2.76 -14.04 36.04
CA ASN A 297 2.46 -15.48 36.08
C ASN A 297 3.72 -16.29 36.47
N LYS A 298 3.55 -17.62 36.70
CA LYS A 298 4.64 -18.50 37.11
C LYS A 298 5.79 -18.55 36.12
N GLN A 299 5.50 -18.54 34.84
CA GLN A 299 6.52 -18.59 33.78
C GLN A 299 7.34 -17.28 33.74
N GLN A 300 6.68 -16.12 33.85
CA GLN A 300 7.36 -14.83 33.93
C GLN A 300 8.22 -14.71 35.19
N LYS A 301 7.74 -15.20 36.35
CA LYS A 301 8.54 -15.25 37.58
C LYS A 301 9.78 -16.14 37.40
N LEU A 302 9.63 -17.31 36.75
CA LEU A 302 10.75 -18.21 36.45
C LEU A 302 11.76 -17.56 35.47
N PHE A 303 11.27 -16.90 34.42
CA PHE A 303 12.11 -16.18 33.48
C PHE A 303 13.02 -15.16 34.20
N HIS A 304 12.43 -14.29 34.97
CA HIS A 304 13.20 -13.28 35.72
C HIS A 304 14.10 -13.88 36.81
N PHE A 305 13.72 -15.00 37.42
CA PHE A 305 14.58 -15.70 38.35
C PHE A 305 15.83 -16.26 37.64
N LEU A 306 15.67 -16.94 36.52
CA LEU A 306 16.77 -17.46 35.74
C LEU A 306 17.68 -16.35 35.20
N GLN A 307 17.10 -15.26 34.72
CA GLN A 307 17.84 -14.08 34.24
C GLN A 307 18.80 -13.55 35.30
N ARG A 308 18.28 -13.27 36.52
CA ARG A 308 19.10 -12.80 37.63
C ARG A 308 20.08 -13.84 38.12
N SER A 309 19.70 -15.12 38.16
CA SER A 309 20.56 -16.20 38.62
C SER A 309 21.79 -16.42 37.70
N VAL A 310 21.63 -16.29 36.41
CA VAL A 310 22.74 -16.42 35.47
C VAL A 310 23.60 -15.16 35.48
N ALA A 311 23.00 -13.98 35.49
CA ALA A 311 23.71 -12.70 35.56
C ALA A 311 24.58 -12.60 36.85
N SER A 312 24.06 -13.07 37.99
CA SER A 312 24.83 -13.08 39.26
C SER A 312 26.09 -13.97 39.24
N LYS A 313 26.18 -14.88 38.27
CA LYS A 313 27.38 -15.73 38.04
C LYS A 313 28.41 -15.06 37.12
N GLY A 314 28.22 -13.78 36.78
CA GLY A 314 29.15 -13.00 35.96
C GLY A 314 28.95 -13.14 34.46
N TYR A 315 27.78 -13.63 33.99
CA TYR A 315 27.44 -13.64 32.60
C TYR A 315 26.71 -12.37 32.20
N PHE A 316 27.01 -11.86 31.00
CA PHE A 316 26.31 -10.76 30.37
C PHE A 316 25.15 -11.29 29.52
N GLU A 317 23.98 -10.73 29.72
CA GLU A 317 22.81 -11.06 28.93
C GLU A 317 22.95 -10.53 27.49
N THR A 318 22.58 -11.36 26.55
CA THR A 318 22.43 -10.99 25.14
C THR A 318 21.00 -11.18 24.72
N VAL A 319 20.51 -10.29 23.85
CA VAL A 319 19.21 -10.41 23.18
C VAL A 319 19.51 -10.40 21.69
N THR A 320 19.52 -11.58 21.11
CA THR A 320 19.87 -11.75 19.71
C THR A 320 18.62 -11.98 18.84
N TRP A 321 18.80 -11.90 17.52
CA TRP A 321 17.73 -12.20 16.59
C TRP A 321 17.28 -13.66 16.70
N SER A 322 15.97 -13.90 16.48
CA SER A 322 15.45 -15.27 16.33
C SER A 322 15.87 -15.94 15.02
N PHE A 323 16.52 -15.17 14.15
CA PHE A 323 17.05 -15.61 12.86
C PHE A 323 18.55 -15.88 12.97
N THR A 324 19.05 -16.78 12.12
CA THR A 324 20.46 -17.11 12.03
C THR A 324 20.80 -17.65 10.64
N GLU A 325 22.08 -17.76 10.33
CA GLU A 325 22.57 -18.38 9.09
C GLU A 325 22.37 -19.91 9.14
N SER A 326 21.84 -20.48 8.06
CA SER A 326 21.58 -21.94 7.96
C SER A 326 22.83 -22.79 8.24
N LYS A 327 24.02 -22.33 7.81
CA LYS A 327 25.27 -23.04 8.08
C LYS A 327 25.57 -23.16 9.57
N ILE A 328 25.42 -22.06 10.33
CA ILE A 328 25.65 -22.05 11.78
C ILE A 328 24.55 -22.85 12.49
N ASN A 329 23.28 -22.68 12.07
CA ASN A 329 22.17 -23.39 12.65
C ASN A 329 22.34 -24.92 12.54
N ASN A 330 22.84 -25.40 11.41
CA ASN A 330 23.06 -26.81 11.15
C ASN A 330 24.11 -27.46 12.06
N LEU A 331 25.00 -26.69 12.68
CA LEU A 331 25.95 -27.20 13.67
C LEU A 331 25.29 -27.57 15.00
N PHE A 332 24.13 -27.01 15.31
CA PHE A 332 23.46 -27.12 16.61
C PHE A 332 22.01 -27.62 16.55
N LYS A 333 21.49 -27.92 15.37
CA LYS A 333 20.04 -28.25 15.21
C LYS A 333 19.65 -29.67 15.65
N GLU A 334 20.61 -30.55 15.91
CA GLU A 334 20.35 -31.96 16.16
C GLU A 334 19.41 -32.59 15.09
N ASN A 335 18.29 -33.19 15.49
CA ASN A 335 17.31 -33.82 14.60
C ASN A 335 16.15 -32.87 14.22
N LEU A 336 16.23 -31.56 14.54
CA LEU A 336 15.18 -30.61 14.26
C LEU A 336 15.14 -30.21 12.78
N LYS A 337 13.94 -29.95 12.26
CA LYS A 337 13.75 -29.49 10.89
C LYS A 337 14.16 -28.02 10.76
N GLU A 338 14.87 -27.71 9.70
CA GLU A 338 15.21 -26.34 9.36
C GLU A 338 13.96 -25.57 8.89
N ILE A 339 13.73 -24.41 9.47
CA ILE A 339 12.61 -23.51 9.12
C ILE A 339 13.17 -22.32 8.34
N LYS A 340 13.09 -22.42 7.01
CA LYS A 340 13.57 -21.36 6.10
C LYS A 340 12.62 -20.19 6.00
N ILE A 341 13.18 -18.99 5.95
CA ILE A 341 12.47 -17.75 5.67
C ILE A 341 12.37 -17.58 4.15
N VAL A 342 11.17 -17.34 3.63
CA VAL A 342 10.93 -17.22 2.18
C VAL A 342 11.60 -15.97 1.59
N ASN A 343 11.61 -14.88 2.35
CA ASN A 343 12.18 -13.59 1.96
C ASN A 343 12.98 -13.00 3.12
N PRO A 344 14.18 -13.55 3.41
CA PRO A 344 14.99 -13.10 4.53
C PRO A 344 15.49 -11.65 4.31
N ILE A 345 15.70 -10.92 5.40
CA ILE A 345 16.24 -9.55 5.37
C ILE A 345 17.67 -9.54 4.81
N SER A 346 18.45 -10.59 5.12
CA SER A 346 19.78 -10.83 4.54
C SER A 346 20.04 -12.33 4.43
N SER A 347 21.02 -12.70 3.62
CA SER A 347 21.46 -14.10 3.45
C SER A 347 21.91 -14.77 4.74
N ASP A 348 22.41 -13.97 5.70
CA ASP A 348 22.92 -14.44 6.99
C ASP A 348 21.80 -14.65 8.05
N LEU A 349 20.54 -14.39 7.68
CA LEU A 349 19.38 -14.50 8.54
C LEU A 349 18.25 -15.29 7.83
N ASP A 350 18.63 -16.39 7.17
CA ASP A 350 17.77 -17.13 6.25
C ASP A 350 16.92 -18.22 6.93
N VAL A 351 17.20 -18.56 8.21
CA VAL A 351 16.44 -19.56 8.96
C VAL A 351 16.08 -19.10 10.37
N LEU A 352 15.01 -19.68 10.92
CA LEU A 352 14.72 -19.58 12.34
C LEU A 352 15.65 -20.50 13.13
N ARG A 353 16.20 -20.00 14.25
CA ARG A 353 17.16 -20.75 15.06
C ARG A 353 16.50 -21.96 15.75
N ASN A 354 17.11 -23.13 15.61
CA ASN A 354 16.76 -24.35 16.36
C ASN A 354 17.50 -24.44 17.70
N SER A 355 18.57 -23.67 17.86
CA SER A 355 19.37 -23.62 19.06
C SER A 355 19.82 -22.18 19.35
N ILE A 356 19.86 -21.81 20.62
CA ILE A 356 20.36 -20.50 21.02
C ILE A 356 21.88 -20.37 20.85
N PHE A 357 22.58 -21.52 20.82
CA PHE A 357 24.03 -21.56 20.65
C PHE A 357 24.50 -21.08 19.28
N SER A 358 23.68 -21.20 18.23
CA SER A 358 24.02 -20.63 16.93
C SER A 358 24.32 -19.13 17.01
N ASN A 359 23.48 -18.39 17.72
CA ASN A 359 23.64 -16.95 17.90
C ASN A 359 24.75 -16.64 18.95
N LEU A 360 24.74 -17.33 20.07
CA LEU A 360 25.74 -17.10 21.12
C LEU A 360 27.17 -17.33 20.59
N THR A 361 27.39 -18.38 19.78
CA THR A 361 28.71 -18.67 19.19
C THR A 361 29.12 -17.59 18.18
N PHE A 362 28.16 -17.12 17.36
CA PHE A 362 28.42 -16.02 16.43
C PHE A 362 28.86 -14.75 17.16
N TYR A 363 28.16 -14.36 18.23
CA TYR A 363 28.51 -13.16 18.99
C TYR A 363 29.77 -13.36 19.84
N LEU A 364 30.01 -14.54 20.34
CA LEU A 364 31.28 -14.88 21.01
C LEU A 364 32.46 -14.64 20.05
N LYS A 365 32.40 -15.24 18.86
CA LYS A 365 33.45 -15.05 17.84
C LYS A 365 33.64 -13.58 17.49
N LYS A 366 32.54 -12.85 17.25
CA LYS A 366 32.60 -11.42 16.92
C LYS A 366 33.28 -10.57 18.00
N ASN A 367 33.13 -10.92 19.28
CA ASN A 367 33.79 -10.24 20.37
C ASN A 367 35.28 -10.65 20.48
N LEU A 368 35.60 -11.94 20.27
CA LEU A 368 37.00 -12.42 20.22
C LEU A 368 37.76 -11.72 19.07
N ASP A 369 37.14 -11.59 17.89
CA ASP A 369 37.72 -10.89 16.73
C ASP A 369 37.99 -9.40 17.03
N ARG A 370 37.29 -8.81 17.98
CA ARG A 370 37.48 -7.43 18.50
C ARG A 370 38.51 -7.32 19.61
N GLY A 371 39.16 -8.44 19.98
CA GLY A 371 40.22 -8.46 20.98
C GLY A 371 39.77 -8.68 22.42
N PHE A 372 38.45 -8.88 22.68
CA PHE A 372 37.98 -9.28 24.00
C PHE A 372 38.31 -10.75 24.24
N LYS A 373 39.08 -11.05 25.29
CA LYS A 373 39.56 -12.43 25.56
C LYS A 373 38.69 -13.19 26.55
N ASP A 374 38.20 -12.50 27.58
CA ASP A 374 37.39 -13.08 28.67
C ASP A 374 35.92 -12.68 28.48
N ILE A 375 35.14 -13.62 27.94
CA ILE A 375 33.75 -13.37 27.53
C ILE A 375 32.84 -14.41 28.18
N SER A 376 31.80 -13.98 28.84
CA SER A 376 30.74 -14.84 29.39
C SER A 376 29.40 -14.27 28.96
N LEU A 377 28.71 -14.94 28.03
CA LEU A 377 27.43 -14.50 27.48
C LEU A 377 26.33 -15.51 27.80
N PHE A 378 25.12 -15.01 28.01
CA PHE A 378 23.92 -15.85 28.10
C PHE A 378 22.76 -15.19 27.40
N GLU A 379 21.80 -16.00 27.04
CA GLU A 379 20.53 -15.56 26.49
C GLU A 379 19.40 -16.44 26.99
N ILE A 380 18.25 -15.83 27.31
CA ILE A 380 16.99 -16.52 27.51
C ILE A 380 16.06 -16.13 26.37
N GLY A 381 15.75 -17.08 25.49
CA GLY A 381 14.98 -16.78 24.31
C GLY A 381 14.35 -18.00 23.65
N PRO A 382 13.53 -17.79 22.62
CA PRO A 382 12.86 -18.87 21.92
C PRO A 382 13.82 -19.62 20.99
N ILE A 383 13.63 -20.92 20.90
CA ILE A 383 14.05 -21.78 19.79
C ILE A 383 12.83 -22.36 19.09
N PHE A 384 12.94 -22.65 17.81
CA PHE A 384 11.81 -23.08 16.98
C PHE A 384 11.96 -24.55 16.59
N ILE A 385 10.90 -25.35 16.84
CA ILE A 385 10.94 -26.81 16.71
C ILE A 385 10.29 -27.25 15.41
N ASP A 386 9.19 -26.63 15.01
CA ASP A 386 8.44 -26.94 13.80
C ASP A 386 7.86 -25.65 13.17
N LYS A 387 7.30 -25.82 11.96
CA LYS A 387 6.73 -24.73 11.14
C LYS A 387 5.39 -24.20 11.65
N LYS A 388 4.75 -24.89 12.58
CA LYS A 388 3.46 -24.45 13.11
C LYS A 388 3.63 -23.27 14.09
N PRO A 389 2.81 -22.24 13.99
CA PRO A 389 2.80 -21.16 14.96
C PRO A 389 2.63 -21.70 16.39
N GLY A 390 3.50 -21.26 17.33
CA GLY A 390 3.48 -21.72 18.71
C GLY A 390 4.37 -22.93 19.02
N GLU A 391 4.88 -23.65 18.03
CA GLU A 391 5.85 -24.75 18.20
C GLU A 391 7.26 -24.19 18.46
N GLN A 392 7.40 -23.59 19.64
CA GLN A 392 8.63 -22.99 20.12
C GLN A 392 8.82 -23.27 21.62
N LEU A 393 10.07 -23.31 22.04
CA LEU A 393 10.45 -23.46 23.45
C LEU A 393 11.28 -22.25 23.88
N THR A 394 11.02 -21.74 25.08
CA THR A 394 11.92 -20.78 25.71
C THR A 394 13.02 -21.53 26.43
N VAL A 395 14.25 -21.30 26.07
CA VAL A 395 15.43 -21.95 26.63
C VAL A 395 16.39 -20.91 27.20
N VAL A 396 17.24 -21.36 28.13
CA VAL A 396 18.39 -20.59 28.59
C VAL A 396 19.67 -21.27 28.11
N GLY A 397 20.55 -20.49 27.48
CA GLY A 397 21.88 -20.94 27.06
C GLY A 397 22.95 -19.98 27.52
N ALA A 398 24.11 -20.49 27.85
CA ALA A 398 25.26 -19.69 28.24
C ALA A 398 26.53 -20.23 27.59
N ILE A 399 27.43 -19.32 27.22
CA ILE A 399 28.74 -19.65 26.65
C ILE A 399 29.81 -18.82 27.32
N LYS A 400 30.98 -19.43 27.56
CA LYS A 400 32.11 -18.76 28.18
C LYS A 400 33.39 -19.07 27.41
N SER A 401 34.25 -18.07 27.25
CA SER A 401 35.59 -18.19 26.69
C SER A 401 36.57 -17.38 27.55
N GLY A 402 37.81 -17.79 27.58
CA GLY A 402 38.86 -17.13 28.35
C GLY A 402 39.12 -17.74 29.70
N LYS A 403 39.57 -16.93 30.67
CA LYS A 403 40.01 -17.39 31.98
C LYS A 403 38.82 -17.72 32.87
N ILE A 404 38.98 -18.75 33.74
CA ILE A 404 37.98 -19.17 34.71
C ILE A 404 37.86 -18.13 35.82
N ALA A 405 38.95 -17.57 36.25
CA ALA A 405 39.03 -16.54 37.29
C ALA A 405 39.72 -15.27 36.77
N ARG A 406 39.40 -14.13 37.35
CA ARG A 406 40.18 -12.92 37.06
C ARG A 406 41.60 -13.10 37.55
N LEU A 407 42.57 -12.54 36.80
CA LEU A 407 43.98 -12.46 37.22
C LEU A 407 44.00 -11.83 38.59
N ASN A 408 44.56 -12.56 39.54
CA ASN A 408 44.83 -12.04 40.88
C ASN A 408 46.35 -12.24 41.17
N TRP A 409 46.87 -11.58 42.15
CA TRP A 409 48.28 -11.56 42.49
C TRP A 409 48.79 -12.92 42.99
N ASN A 410 47.89 -13.86 43.35
CA ASN A 410 48.24 -15.21 43.80
C ASN A 410 48.30 -16.26 42.70
N GLU A 411 47.74 -15.98 41.52
CA GLU A 411 47.72 -16.92 40.39
C GLU A 411 48.55 -16.35 39.24
N LYS A 412 49.69 -17.00 38.98
CA LYS A 412 50.56 -16.71 37.81
C LYS A 412 50.04 -17.39 36.58
#